data_b0b726e536cf8c980fdb0f6d12610ffb
#
_entry.id   b0b726e536cf8c980fdb0f6d12610ffb
#
_cell.length_a   1.000
_cell.length_b   1.000
_cell.length_c   1.000
_cell.angle_alpha   90.00
_cell.angle_beta   90.00
_cell.angle_gamma   90.00
#
_symmetry.space_group_name_H-M   'P 1'
#
loop_
_entity.id
_entity.type
_entity.pdbx_description
1 polymer ?
#
loop_
_entity_poly.entity_id
_entity_poly.type
_entity_poly.pdbx_seq_one_letter_code
_entity_poly.pdbx_strand_id
1 'polypeptide(L)'
;ERLRQGLDANLAAPSPRAKVASRPDDPGLFIEDFCNWQDNAAYREVITTSALSAVAAALTGSSAIRLYHDHMLTKESGTLQRTPWHQDQPYYNVEGSQNVSFWIPVDPVSRAATLEFVAGSHRGPWLMPRTFMSNEAKWFPEGSLADLPDIEANRAAHDIVGWAVEPG
;
A
#
# COMPACT_ATOMS: atom_id res chain seq x y z
N GLU A 1 -3.79 -0.41 18.96
CA GLU A 1 -3.09 -1.37 19.84
C GLU A 1 -3.13 -2.78 19.25
N ARG A 2 -4.32 -3.33 18.96
CA ARG A 2 -4.46 -4.71 18.48
C ARG A 2 -3.73 -4.95 17.15
N LEU A 3 -3.83 -3.98 16.21
CA LEU A 3 -3.12 -4.08 14.92
C LEU A 3 -1.60 -4.05 15.12
N ARG A 4 -1.09 -3.24 16.05
CA ARG A 4 0.33 -3.19 16.41
C ARG A 4 0.83 -4.55 16.90
N GLN A 5 0.10 -5.20 17.80
CA GLN A 5 0.45 -6.57 18.26
C GLN A 5 0.57 -7.55 17.10
N GLY A 6 -0.35 -7.45 16.11
CA GLY A 6 -0.29 -8.27 14.90
C GLY A 6 0.93 -7.99 14.04
N LEU A 7 1.29 -6.72 13.88
CA LEU A 7 2.50 -6.28 13.19
C LEU A 7 3.77 -6.78 13.86
N ASP A 8 3.88 -6.61 15.17
CA ASP A 8 5.04 -7.06 15.95
C ASP A 8 5.22 -8.58 15.84
N ALA A 9 4.12 -9.34 15.91
CA ALA A 9 4.15 -10.79 15.72
C ALA A 9 4.57 -11.18 14.30
N ASN A 10 4.09 -10.47 13.28
CA ASN A 10 4.48 -10.71 11.89
C ASN A 10 5.96 -10.39 11.64
N LEU A 11 6.47 -9.30 12.21
CA LEU A 11 7.88 -8.93 12.12
C LEU A 11 8.79 -9.94 12.83
N ALA A 12 8.36 -10.46 13.97
CA ALA A 12 9.10 -11.49 14.71
C ALA A 12 9.16 -12.84 13.97
N ALA A 13 8.15 -13.14 13.15
CA ALA A 13 8.05 -14.38 12.37
C ALA A 13 7.45 -14.09 10.98
N PRO A 14 8.22 -13.51 10.05
CA PRO A 14 7.74 -13.21 8.72
C PRO A 14 7.32 -14.46 7.95
N SER A 15 6.31 -14.33 7.11
CA SER A 15 5.84 -15.44 6.28
C SER A 15 6.83 -15.76 5.15
N PRO A 16 6.71 -16.93 4.49
CA PRO A 16 7.50 -17.21 3.29
C PRO A 16 7.27 -16.25 2.11
N ARG A 17 6.26 -15.38 2.21
CA ARG A 17 5.94 -14.37 1.20
C ARG A 17 6.62 -13.02 1.49
N ALA A 18 7.22 -12.88 2.67
CA ALA A 18 7.91 -11.66 3.05
C ALA A 18 9.03 -11.30 2.08
N LYS A 19 9.21 -10.02 1.84
CA LYS A 19 10.27 -9.48 0.97
C LYS A 19 10.99 -8.35 1.69
N VAL A 20 12.30 -8.37 1.61
CA VAL A 20 13.15 -7.27 2.04
C VAL A 20 13.44 -6.39 0.83
N ALA A 21 13.00 -5.13 0.89
CA ALA A 21 13.18 -4.14 -0.16
C ALA A 21 14.40 -3.24 0.07
N SER A 22 14.93 -3.16 1.30
CA SER A 22 16.19 -2.48 1.60
C SER A 22 17.38 -3.29 1.08
N ARG A 23 18.46 -2.57 0.77
CA ARG A 23 19.75 -3.20 0.44
C ARG A 23 20.44 -3.67 1.72
N PRO A 24 21.36 -4.65 1.65
CA PRO A 24 22.08 -5.13 2.82
C PRO A 24 22.84 -4.04 3.60
N ASP A 25 23.32 -3.01 2.89
CA ASP A 25 24.09 -1.90 3.47
C ASP A 25 23.24 -0.69 3.86
N ASP A 26 21.92 -0.75 3.66
CA ASP A 26 21.02 0.33 4.09
C ASP A 26 20.96 0.37 5.63
N PRO A 27 20.98 1.56 6.25
CA PRO A 27 21.00 1.66 7.71
C PRO A 27 19.67 1.26 8.37
N GLY A 28 18.58 1.17 7.61
CA GLY A 28 17.26 0.78 8.09
C GLY A 28 16.62 -0.31 7.23
N LEU A 29 15.95 -1.25 7.87
CA LEU A 29 15.22 -2.32 7.18
C LEU A 29 13.93 -1.79 6.55
N PHE A 30 13.69 -2.18 5.30
CA PHE A 30 12.35 -2.12 4.69
C PHE A 30 11.91 -3.54 4.37
N ILE A 31 10.88 -3.99 5.08
CA ILE A 31 10.27 -5.31 4.88
C ILE A 31 8.79 -5.16 4.57
N GLU A 32 8.31 -5.99 3.66
CA GLU A 32 6.90 -6.15 3.33
C GLU A 32 6.48 -7.61 3.43
N ASP A 33 5.25 -7.87 3.85
CA ASP A 33 4.70 -9.21 3.93
C ASP A 33 3.21 -9.19 3.58
N PHE A 34 2.69 -10.28 3.03
CA PHE A 34 1.38 -10.30 2.38
C PHE A 34 0.54 -11.49 2.84
N CYS A 35 -0.79 -11.31 2.82
CA CYS A 35 -1.75 -12.40 2.97
C CYS A 35 -1.59 -13.17 4.29
N ASN A 36 -1.37 -12.48 5.39
CA ASN A 36 -1.15 -13.07 6.71
C ASN A 36 -2.40 -13.08 7.61
N TRP A 37 -3.49 -12.41 7.21
CA TRP A 37 -4.67 -12.25 8.04
C TRP A 37 -5.31 -13.57 8.48
N GLN A 38 -5.16 -14.64 7.71
CA GLN A 38 -5.71 -15.95 8.05
C GLN A 38 -4.95 -16.62 9.20
N ASP A 39 -3.65 -16.36 9.29
CA ASP A 39 -2.76 -16.95 10.29
C ASP A 39 -2.47 -16.01 11.46
N ASN A 40 -2.65 -14.70 11.25
CA ASN A 40 -2.48 -13.67 12.27
C ASN A 40 -3.83 -13.29 12.90
N ALA A 41 -4.05 -13.74 14.13
CA ALA A 41 -5.33 -13.53 14.84
C ALA A 41 -5.66 -12.04 15.05
N ALA A 42 -4.65 -11.17 15.23
CA ALA A 42 -4.87 -9.74 15.40
C ALA A 42 -5.30 -9.07 14.08
N TYR A 43 -4.70 -9.45 12.96
CA TYR A 43 -5.14 -8.97 11.64
C TYR A 43 -6.57 -9.41 11.35
N ARG A 44 -6.86 -10.70 11.57
CA ARG A 44 -8.21 -11.25 11.39
C ARG A 44 -9.24 -10.49 12.21
N GLU A 45 -8.96 -10.26 13.47
CA GLU A 45 -9.85 -9.52 14.37
C GLU A 45 -10.12 -8.11 13.85
N VAL A 46 -9.08 -7.32 13.55
CA VAL A 46 -9.23 -5.95 13.05
C VAL A 46 -10.02 -5.93 11.73
N ILE A 47 -9.71 -6.80 10.79
CA ILE A 47 -10.39 -6.87 9.49
C ILE A 47 -11.87 -7.22 9.65
N THR A 48 -12.21 -8.14 10.56
CA THR A 48 -13.57 -8.67 10.66
C THR A 48 -14.48 -7.90 11.63
N THR A 49 -13.91 -7.16 12.58
CA THR A 49 -14.69 -6.51 13.66
C THR A 49 -14.64 -4.98 13.62
N SER A 50 -13.72 -4.37 12.85
CA SER A 50 -13.62 -2.92 12.76
C SER A 50 -14.63 -2.33 11.77
N ALA A 51 -14.69 -0.99 11.72
CA ALA A 51 -15.53 -0.26 10.78
C ALA A 51 -15.04 -0.30 9.31
N LEU A 52 -13.89 -0.91 9.01
CA LEU A 52 -13.30 -0.90 7.67
C LEU A 52 -14.25 -1.40 6.58
N SER A 53 -14.98 -2.50 6.86
CA SER A 53 -15.94 -3.04 5.89
C SER A 53 -17.10 -2.09 5.63
N ALA A 54 -17.60 -1.41 6.66
CA ALA A 54 -18.69 -0.43 6.52
C ALA A 54 -18.23 0.81 5.73
N VAL A 55 -16.99 1.28 5.99
CA VAL A 55 -16.40 2.39 5.24
C VAL A 55 -16.17 1.99 3.78
N ALA A 56 -15.63 0.81 3.52
CA ALA A 56 -15.45 0.29 2.16
C ALA A 56 -16.79 0.19 1.42
N ALA A 57 -17.82 -0.34 2.06
CA ALA A 57 -19.17 -0.45 1.49
C ALA A 57 -19.73 0.91 1.10
N ALA A 58 -19.61 1.91 1.98
CA ALA A 58 -20.05 3.27 1.71
C ALA A 58 -19.30 3.92 0.54
N LEU A 59 -17.98 3.76 0.49
CA LEU A 59 -17.15 4.32 -0.58
C LEU A 59 -17.41 3.68 -1.95
N THR A 60 -17.65 2.38 -1.98
CA THR A 60 -17.87 1.63 -3.23
C THR A 60 -19.35 1.54 -3.64
N GLY A 61 -20.29 1.99 -2.78
CA GLY A 61 -21.73 1.83 -3.01
C GLY A 61 -22.17 0.36 -3.04
N SER A 62 -21.46 -0.52 -2.35
CA SER A 62 -21.71 -1.97 -2.38
C SER A 62 -22.40 -2.46 -1.12
N SER A 63 -23.29 -3.44 -1.26
CA SER A 63 -23.94 -4.11 -0.13
C SER A 63 -23.10 -5.22 0.49
N ALA A 64 -22.02 -5.65 -0.17
CA ALA A 64 -21.12 -6.68 0.28
C ALA A 64 -19.67 -6.31 -0.06
N ILE A 65 -18.76 -6.53 0.89
CA ILE A 65 -17.34 -6.29 0.73
C ILE A 65 -16.57 -7.60 0.85
N ARG A 66 -15.57 -7.75 0.01
CA ARG A 66 -14.62 -8.86 0.08
C ARG A 66 -13.23 -8.32 0.33
N LEU A 67 -12.54 -8.88 1.31
CA LEU A 67 -11.12 -8.63 1.49
C LEU A 67 -10.37 -9.22 0.29
N TYR A 68 -9.54 -8.40 -0.34
CA TYR A 68 -8.63 -8.87 -1.39
C TYR A 68 -7.38 -9.46 -0.76
N HIS A 69 -6.63 -8.68 0.00
CA HIS A 69 -5.48 -9.14 0.79
C HIS A 69 -5.13 -8.08 1.86
N ASP A 70 -4.33 -8.48 2.82
CA ASP A 70 -3.59 -7.61 3.72
C ASP A 70 -2.14 -7.48 3.25
N HIS A 71 -1.56 -6.32 3.51
CA HIS A 71 -0.18 -6.02 3.17
C HIS A 71 0.47 -5.27 4.35
N MET A 72 1.43 -5.91 4.98
CA MET A 72 2.27 -5.30 6.00
C MET A 72 3.45 -4.62 5.33
N LEU A 73 3.71 -3.38 5.70
CA LEU A 73 4.84 -2.57 5.26
C LEU A 73 5.51 -1.97 6.49
N THR A 74 6.78 -2.27 6.69
CA THR A 74 7.56 -1.68 7.78
C THR A 74 8.84 -1.07 7.24
N LYS A 75 9.01 0.22 7.50
CA LYS A 75 10.22 0.97 7.18
C LYS A 75 10.84 1.45 8.48
N GLU A 76 12.02 0.96 8.81
CA GLU A 76 12.78 1.44 9.94
C GLU A 76 13.41 2.80 9.68
N SER A 77 13.75 3.49 10.76
CA SER A 77 14.48 4.76 10.68
C SER A 77 15.80 4.56 9.93
N GLY A 78 16.08 5.43 8.98
CA GLY A 78 17.27 5.32 8.13
C GLY A 78 17.08 4.51 6.84
N THR A 79 15.90 3.97 6.59
CA THR A 79 15.57 3.34 5.30
C THR A 79 15.73 4.35 4.16
N LEU A 80 16.52 3.99 3.14
CA LEU A 80 16.78 4.84 1.98
C LEU A 80 15.82 4.57 0.82
N GLN A 81 15.11 3.44 0.83
CA GLN A 81 14.22 3.06 -0.24
C GLN A 81 12.89 3.83 -0.16
N ARG A 82 12.60 4.61 -1.19
CA ARG A 82 11.30 5.23 -1.38
C ARG A 82 10.40 4.31 -2.18
N THR A 83 9.12 4.26 -1.82
CA THR A 83 8.11 3.64 -2.66
C THR A 83 7.85 4.58 -3.85
N PRO A 84 8.05 4.13 -5.10
CA PRO A 84 7.77 4.95 -6.27
C PRO A 84 6.30 5.34 -6.37
N TRP A 85 6.00 6.41 -7.10
CA TRP A 85 4.64 6.70 -7.51
C TRP A 85 4.07 5.53 -8.31
N HIS A 86 2.85 5.12 -8.00
CA HIS A 86 2.17 4.02 -8.68
C HIS A 86 0.66 4.11 -8.47
N GLN A 87 -0.09 3.37 -9.26
CA GLN A 87 -1.49 3.04 -9.00
C GLN A 87 -1.55 1.62 -8.43
N ASP A 88 -2.37 1.40 -7.41
CA ASP A 88 -2.56 0.06 -6.84
C ASP A 88 -3.31 -0.88 -7.79
N GLN A 89 -4.38 -0.36 -8.41
CA GLN A 89 -5.32 -1.17 -9.19
C GLN A 89 -4.65 -2.06 -10.26
N PRO A 90 -3.68 -1.58 -11.07
CA PRO A 90 -3.06 -2.43 -12.09
C PRO A 90 -2.22 -3.60 -11.55
N TYR A 91 -1.91 -3.59 -10.24
CA TYR A 91 -1.22 -4.71 -9.60
C TYR A 91 -2.17 -5.83 -9.16
N TYR A 92 -3.48 -5.58 -9.18
CA TYR A 92 -4.50 -6.53 -8.74
C TYR A 92 -5.14 -7.22 -9.95
N ASN A 93 -5.45 -8.50 -9.80
CA ASN A 93 -6.17 -9.27 -10.82
C ASN A 93 -7.69 -9.07 -10.72
N VAL A 94 -8.11 -7.84 -10.50
CA VAL A 94 -9.52 -7.43 -10.34
C VAL A 94 -9.78 -6.21 -11.21
N GLU A 95 -10.77 -6.28 -12.06
CA GLU A 95 -11.26 -5.16 -12.86
C GLU A 95 -12.44 -4.46 -12.18
N GLY A 96 -12.64 -3.20 -12.53
CA GLY A 96 -13.75 -2.38 -12.06
C GLY A 96 -13.31 -1.24 -11.15
N SER A 97 -14.28 -0.42 -10.74
CA SER A 97 -14.07 0.78 -9.95
C SER A 97 -14.42 0.63 -8.46
N GLN A 98 -14.94 -0.53 -8.06
CA GLN A 98 -15.36 -0.81 -6.69
C GLN A 98 -14.24 -1.47 -5.88
N ASN A 99 -13.07 -0.84 -5.91
CA ASN A 99 -11.88 -1.26 -5.18
C ASN A 99 -11.39 -0.11 -4.31
N VAL A 100 -11.01 -0.41 -3.07
CA VAL A 100 -10.51 0.56 -2.10
C VAL A 100 -9.38 -0.06 -1.28
N SER A 101 -8.29 0.67 -1.11
CA SER A 101 -7.19 0.31 -0.22
C SER A 101 -7.24 1.18 1.03
N PHE A 102 -6.94 0.58 2.18
CA PHE A 102 -6.77 1.29 3.45
C PHE A 102 -5.30 1.28 3.83
N TRP A 103 -4.74 2.45 4.04
CA TRP A 103 -3.46 2.59 4.71
C TRP A 103 -3.69 2.95 6.17
N ILE A 104 -3.26 2.07 7.07
CA ILE A 104 -3.55 2.17 8.50
C ILE A 104 -2.22 2.22 9.25
N PRO A 105 -1.72 3.41 9.60
CA PRO A 105 -0.50 3.55 10.38
C PRO A 105 -0.73 3.12 11.83
N VAL A 106 0.27 2.46 12.41
CA VAL A 106 0.28 2.10 13.84
C VAL A 106 1.18 3.01 14.66
N ASP A 107 1.94 3.88 14.00
CA ASP A 107 2.76 4.95 14.57
C ASP A 107 2.30 6.31 14.05
N PRO A 108 2.56 7.40 14.78
CA PRO A 108 2.37 8.74 14.25
C PRO A 108 3.25 8.94 13.00
N VAL A 109 2.68 9.47 11.94
CA VAL A 109 3.42 9.74 10.69
C VAL A 109 3.33 11.22 10.36
N SER A 110 4.48 11.88 10.28
CA SER A 110 4.54 13.29 9.93
C SER A 110 4.13 13.54 8.48
N ARG A 111 3.74 14.78 8.16
CA ARG A 111 3.42 15.16 6.78
C ARG A 111 4.59 14.89 5.80
N ALA A 112 5.83 14.96 6.25
CA ALA A 112 7.01 14.73 5.42
C ALA A 112 7.27 13.23 5.13
N ALA A 113 6.70 12.34 5.94
CA ALA A 113 6.90 10.88 5.83
C ALA A 113 5.64 10.12 5.42
N THR A 114 4.50 10.80 5.30
CA THR A 114 3.22 10.20 4.93
C THR A 114 3.15 9.82 3.45
N LEU A 115 2.14 9.03 3.10
CA LEU A 115 1.77 8.81 1.71
C LEU A 115 1.32 10.12 1.05
N GLU A 116 1.62 10.26 -0.22
CA GLU A 116 1.14 11.34 -1.07
C GLU A 116 0.29 10.76 -2.20
N PHE A 117 -0.73 11.51 -2.60
CA PHE A 117 -1.67 11.11 -3.63
C PHE A 117 -1.83 12.24 -4.64
N VAL A 118 -1.94 11.89 -5.93
CA VAL A 118 -2.42 12.84 -6.93
C VAL A 118 -3.95 12.82 -6.90
N ALA A 119 -4.55 13.92 -6.47
CA ALA A 119 -6.00 14.01 -6.30
C ALA A 119 -6.75 13.70 -7.59
N GLY A 120 -7.76 12.84 -7.52
CA GLY A 120 -8.57 12.45 -8.67
C GLY A 120 -7.93 11.46 -9.65
N SER A 121 -6.68 11.04 -9.44
CA SER A 121 -5.96 10.13 -10.35
C SER A 121 -6.64 8.76 -10.53
N HIS A 122 -7.44 8.32 -9.57
CA HIS A 122 -8.24 7.09 -9.66
C HIS A 122 -9.30 7.09 -10.77
N ARG A 123 -9.63 8.26 -11.33
CA ARG A 123 -10.58 8.42 -12.44
C ARG A 123 -9.92 8.31 -13.82
N GLY A 124 -8.61 8.26 -13.84
CA GLY A 124 -7.84 8.14 -15.07
C GLY A 124 -7.72 6.70 -15.57
N PRO A 125 -7.03 6.50 -16.69
CA PRO A 125 -6.74 5.17 -17.20
C PRO A 125 -5.77 4.42 -16.28
N TRP A 126 -5.70 3.09 -16.44
CA TRP A 126 -4.61 2.31 -15.87
C TRP A 126 -3.30 2.67 -16.56
N LEU A 127 -2.27 2.83 -15.75
CA LEU A 127 -0.91 3.08 -16.19
C LEU A 127 -0.06 1.85 -15.94
N MET A 128 1.06 1.74 -16.64
CA MET A 128 1.92 0.57 -16.59
C MET A 128 2.40 0.30 -15.17
N PRO A 129 2.02 -0.83 -14.55
CA PRO A 129 2.61 -1.23 -13.27
C PRO A 129 4.05 -1.71 -13.50
N ARG A 130 4.96 -1.27 -12.65
CA ARG A 130 6.38 -1.61 -12.74
C ARG A 130 6.89 -2.21 -11.45
N THR A 131 7.92 -3.03 -11.54
CA THR A 131 8.64 -3.51 -10.37
C THR A 131 9.37 -2.35 -9.70
N PHE A 132 9.27 -2.23 -8.39
CA PHE A 132 9.77 -1.05 -7.67
C PHE A 132 11.30 -0.96 -7.65
N MET A 133 11.99 -2.08 -7.78
CA MET A 133 13.45 -2.14 -7.73
C MET A 133 14.11 -2.07 -9.11
N SER A 134 13.55 -2.74 -10.11
CA SER A 134 14.14 -2.82 -11.45
C SER A 134 13.41 -2.00 -12.50
N ASN A 135 12.28 -1.40 -12.15
CA ASN A 135 11.44 -0.61 -13.06
C ASN A 135 11.00 -1.37 -14.34
N GLU A 136 10.92 -2.68 -14.26
CA GLU A 136 10.44 -3.54 -15.35
C GLU A 136 8.92 -3.60 -15.35
N ALA A 137 8.31 -3.74 -16.54
CA ALA A 137 6.86 -3.93 -16.68
C ALA A 137 6.40 -5.17 -15.90
N LYS A 138 5.28 -5.06 -15.21
CA LYS A 138 4.75 -6.12 -14.35
C LYS A 138 3.30 -6.43 -14.75
N TRP A 139 2.99 -7.71 -14.92
CA TRP A 139 1.68 -8.26 -15.28
C TRP A 139 1.19 -7.96 -16.71
N PHE A 140 1.60 -6.85 -17.29
CA PHE A 140 1.22 -6.43 -18.65
C PHE A 140 2.45 -6.42 -19.57
N PRO A 141 2.30 -6.73 -20.85
CA PRO A 141 3.39 -6.60 -21.80
C PRO A 141 3.92 -5.17 -21.86
N GLU A 142 5.23 -4.99 -22.01
CA GLU A 142 5.84 -3.66 -22.15
C GLU A 142 5.18 -2.88 -23.30
N GLY A 143 4.82 -1.62 -23.05
CA GLY A 143 4.16 -0.74 -24.00
C GLY A 143 2.66 -0.97 -24.21
N SER A 144 2.03 -1.96 -23.53
CA SER A 144 0.58 -2.19 -23.65
C SER A 144 -0.27 -1.19 -22.88
N LEU A 145 0.30 -0.53 -21.90
CA LEU A 145 -0.28 0.59 -21.16
C LEU A 145 0.66 1.78 -21.23
N ALA A 146 0.13 2.98 -21.06
CA ALA A 146 0.95 4.19 -20.94
C ALA A 146 1.76 4.16 -19.65
N ASP A 147 2.94 4.72 -19.67
CA ASP A 147 3.75 4.90 -18.47
C ASP A 147 3.16 5.93 -17.52
N LEU A 148 3.44 5.77 -16.24
CA LEU A 148 3.15 6.77 -15.23
C LEU A 148 3.99 8.03 -15.54
N PRO A 149 3.39 9.24 -15.57
CA PRO A 149 4.16 10.46 -15.72
C PRO A 149 5.15 10.63 -14.56
N ASP A 150 6.25 11.32 -14.81
CA ASP A 150 7.21 11.66 -13.75
C ASP A 150 6.63 12.73 -12.83
N ILE A 151 5.88 12.26 -11.84
CA ILE A 151 5.22 13.11 -10.84
C ILE A 151 6.27 13.87 -10.04
N GLU A 152 7.38 13.21 -9.68
CA GLU A 152 8.40 13.82 -8.83
C GLU A 152 9.12 14.98 -9.53
N ALA A 153 9.45 14.84 -10.79
CA ALA A 153 10.05 15.90 -11.57
C ALA A 153 9.10 17.08 -11.86
N ASN A 154 7.78 16.81 -11.86
CA ASN A 154 6.77 17.81 -12.25
C ASN A 154 5.72 18.04 -11.15
N ARG A 155 6.09 18.01 -9.90
CA ARG A 155 5.17 18.11 -8.75
C ARG A 155 4.19 19.30 -8.86
N ALA A 156 4.65 20.45 -9.36
CA ALA A 156 3.82 21.64 -9.52
C ALA A 156 2.69 21.51 -10.55
N ALA A 157 2.74 20.52 -11.43
CA ALA A 157 1.70 20.23 -12.41
C ALA A 157 0.60 19.30 -11.89
N HIS A 158 0.73 18.82 -10.65
CA HIS A 158 -0.17 17.85 -10.04
C HIS A 158 -0.75 18.37 -8.74
N ASP A 159 -2.03 18.09 -8.50
CA ASP A 159 -2.67 18.37 -7.21
C ASP A 159 -2.29 17.25 -6.22
N ILE A 160 -1.18 17.44 -5.51
CA ILE A 160 -0.61 16.46 -4.60
C ILE A 160 -1.15 16.73 -3.19
N VAL A 161 -1.83 15.75 -2.63
CA VAL A 161 -2.40 15.80 -1.28
C VAL A 161 -1.75 14.75 -0.37
N GLY A 162 -1.74 15.03 0.92
CA GLY A 162 -1.24 14.15 1.97
C GLY A 162 -1.39 14.81 3.33
N TRP A 163 -1.39 14.02 4.39
CA TRP A 163 -1.66 14.50 5.76
C TRP A 163 -0.69 13.88 6.74
N ALA A 164 -0.38 14.60 7.83
CA ALA A 164 0.13 13.96 9.03
C ALA A 164 -1.00 13.13 9.63
N VAL A 165 -0.69 11.95 10.15
CA VAL A 165 -1.68 11.03 10.68
C VAL A 165 -1.23 10.45 12.03
N GLU A 166 -2.20 10.20 12.88
CA GLU A 166 -2.03 9.49 14.13
C GLU A 166 -2.49 8.03 13.99
N PRO A 167 -2.05 7.12 14.88
CA PRO A 167 -2.49 5.73 14.86
C PRO A 167 -4.00 5.56 14.99
N GLY A 168 -4.60 4.76 14.13
CA GLY A 168 -6.04 4.46 14.13
C GLY A 168 -6.83 5.37 13.29
#